data_434fc013427db4885a0886ba6896087d
#
_entry.id   434fc013427db4885a0886ba6896087d
#
_cell.length_a   1.000
_cell.length_b   1.000
_cell.length_c   1.000
_cell.angle_alpha   90.00
_cell.angle_beta   90.00
_cell.angle_gamma   90.00
#
_symmetry.space_group_name_H-M   'P 1'
#
loop_
_entity.id
_entity.type
_entity.pdbx_description
1 polymer ?
#
loop_
_entity_poly.entity_id
_entity_poly.type
_entity_poly.pdbx_seq_one_letter_code
_entity_poly.pdbx_strand_id
1 'polypeptide(L)'
;VKYQRDKKAAEALANTAPETTSEETTVPPEISKDTVPLSVFMRNEAVNGIDKDDLARAAEDAASAASQGDNAENANALPEYIVLNGVKTEAKKALAKIVAADVDDSYNSEAIKADAVAVYTYLKYRNTNFNVSGLNAAETVSDNILNAVSEVFGEYVVYNGQPAFTPTFKLSAGKTTSADVVFGNSFPYLKTVDSASDKNADGYKTEITLTSGELKELANKFDSSINLSGSAKDWVKVTKHDGAISTGVGYVETVNVGGKEISGYKFACELLENKIPSYCFAVSYTSSGDTFKITSYGSGFGVGMSLAGANKMAADGSTYAQILAKYYPGTNLS
;
A
#
# COMPACT_ATOMS: atom_id res chain seq x y z
N VAL A 1 -44.48 -57.29 34.87
CA VAL A 1 -43.06 -57.66 34.70
C VAL A 1 -42.50 -57.03 33.42
N LYS A 2 -43.28 -56.88 32.34
CA LYS A 2 -42.85 -56.25 31.06
C LYS A 2 -42.71 -54.72 31.18
N TYR A 3 -43.60 -54.09 31.94
CA TYR A 3 -43.60 -52.64 32.12
C TYR A 3 -42.40 -52.09 32.91
N GLN A 4 -41.86 -52.89 33.84
CA GLN A 4 -40.66 -52.53 34.63
C GLN A 4 -39.33 -52.71 33.85
N ARG A 5 -39.31 -53.59 32.83
CA ARG A 5 -38.12 -53.79 31.97
C ARG A 5 -37.95 -52.63 30.98
N ASP A 6 -39.06 -52.11 30.46
CA ASP A 6 -39.01 -51.01 29.47
C ASP A 6 -38.63 -49.67 30.12
N LYS A 7 -38.93 -49.49 31.41
CA LYS A 7 -38.53 -48.31 32.17
C LYS A 7 -37.03 -48.30 32.50
N LYS A 8 -36.46 -49.46 32.77
CA LYS A 8 -35.03 -49.58 33.04
C LYS A 8 -34.16 -49.47 31.77
N ALA A 9 -34.70 -49.82 30.61
CA ALA A 9 -34.03 -49.63 29.33
C ALA A 9 -34.07 -48.16 28.87
N ALA A 10 -35.15 -47.42 29.18
CA ALA A 10 -35.25 -45.99 28.88
C ALA A 10 -34.32 -45.13 29.77
N GLU A 11 -34.13 -45.54 31.05
CA GLU A 11 -33.22 -44.82 31.96
C GLU A 11 -31.73 -45.11 31.64
N ALA A 12 -31.41 -46.23 31.00
CA ALA A 12 -30.05 -46.54 30.57
C ALA A 12 -29.64 -45.82 29.27
N LEU A 13 -30.60 -45.42 28.40
CA LEU A 13 -30.34 -44.64 27.20
C LEU A 13 -30.26 -43.13 27.47
N ALA A 14 -30.75 -42.64 28.61
CA ALA A 14 -30.69 -41.23 28.96
C ALA A 14 -29.37 -40.77 29.59
N ASN A 15 -28.45 -41.70 29.87
CA ASN A 15 -27.18 -41.40 30.53
C ASN A 15 -25.94 -41.59 29.65
N THR A 16 -26.12 -41.70 28.32
CA THR A 16 -25.04 -41.60 27.33
C THR A 16 -25.31 -40.41 26.43
N ALA A 17 -25.27 -39.21 27.02
CA ALA A 17 -25.03 -38.00 26.20
C ALA A 17 -23.54 -38.03 25.81
N PRO A 18 -23.19 -37.83 24.53
CA PRO A 18 -21.81 -37.63 24.16
C PRO A 18 -21.30 -36.35 24.85
N GLU A 19 -20.13 -36.46 25.47
CA GLU A 19 -19.37 -35.28 25.89
C GLU A 19 -19.26 -34.34 24.68
N THR A 20 -19.98 -33.25 24.70
CA THR A 20 -19.72 -32.09 23.84
C THR A 20 -18.37 -31.59 24.29
N THR A 21 -17.31 -31.97 23.57
CA THR A 21 -16.11 -31.17 23.49
C THR A 21 -16.60 -29.78 23.06
N SER A 22 -16.52 -28.83 23.97
CA SER A 22 -16.62 -27.43 23.66
C SER A 22 -15.50 -27.12 22.65
N GLU A 23 -15.82 -27.14 21.35
CA GLU A 23 -15.05 -26.37 20.39
C GLU A 23 -15.11 -24.93 20.92
N GLU A 24 -13.98 -24.48 21.46
CA GLU A 24 -13.73 -23.06 21.61
C GLU A 24 -13.94 -22.46 20.22
N THR A 25 -15.09 -21.89 19.97
CA THR A 25 -15.33 -20.97 18.87
C THR A 25 -14.41 -19.78 19.16
N THR A 26 -13.17 -19.87 18.68
CA THR A 26 -12.32 -18.70 18.55
C THR A 26 -13.08 -17.74 17.62
N VAL A 27 -13.70 -16.75 18.22
CA VAL A 27 -14.25 -15.58 17.48
C VAL A 27 -13.07 -15.09 16.63
N PRO A 28 -13.22 -15.01 15.28
CA PRO A 28 -12.16 -14.45 14.46
C PRO A 28 -11.81 -13.08 15.03
N PRO A 29 -10.52 -12.73 15.15
CA PRO A 29 -10.14 -11.39 15.61
C PRO A 29 -10.87 -10.37 14.73
N GLU A 30 -11.52 -9.39 15.36
CA GLU A 30 -12.14 -8.28 14.65
C GLU A 30 -11.09 -7.70 13.70
N ILE A 31 -11.35 -7.80 12.39
CA ILE A 31 -10.49 -7.19 11.38
C ILE A 31 -10.50 -5.70 11.70
N SER A 32 -9.34 -5.16 12.06
CA SER A 32 -9.20 -3.74 12.33
C SER A 32 -9.81 -2.95 11.18
N LYS A 33 -10.74 -2.03 11.50
CA LYS A 33 -11.39 -1.17 10.49
C LYS A 33 -10.44 -0.14 9.87
N ASP A 34 -9.20 -0.09 10.36
CA ASP A 34 -8.20 0.92 10.01
C ASP A 34 -7.14 0.39 9.04
N THR A 35 -7.56 -0.42 8.05
CA THR A 35 -6.64 -0.84 6.99
C THR A 35 -6.45 0.28 5.96
N VAL A 36 -5.25 0.33 5.35
CA VAL A 36 -4.90 1.33 4.35
C VAL A 36 -4.46 0.67 3.03
N PRO A 37 -4.61 1.35 1.87
CA PRO A 37 -4.07 0.88 0.60
C PRO A 37 -2.57 0.56 0.68
N LEU A 38 -2.10 -0.41 -0.10
CA LEU A 38 -0.71 -0.85 -0.10
C LEU A 38 0.27 0.31 -0.30
N SER A 39 -0.03 1.23 -1.22
CA SER A 39 0.80 2.40 -1.45
C SER A 39 0.96 3.27 -0.19
N VAL A 40 -0.12 3.51 0.56
CA VAL A 40 -0.09 4.26 1.82
C VAL A 40 0.68 3.50 2.89
N PHE A 41 0.46 2.17 2.95
CA PHE A 41 1.15 1.28 3.89
C PHE A 41 2.67 1.30 3.66
N MET A 42 3.13 1.07 2.42
CA MET A 42 4.54 1.11 2.04
C MET A 42 5.20 2.47 2.36
N ARG A 43 4.50 3.56 2.06
CA ARG A 43 4.96 4.90 2.37
C ARG A 43 5.10 5.12 3.88
N ASN A 44 4.12 4.69 4.67
CA ASN A 44 4.16 4.85 6.13
C ASN A 44 5.37 4.10 6.71
N GLU A 45 5.63 2.88 6.28
CA GLU A 45 6.80 2.13 6.72
C GLU A 45 8.12 2.74 6.21
N ALA A 46 8.16 3.29 5.01
CA ALA A 46 9.35 3.97 4.49
C ALA A 46 9.75 5.20 5.31
N VAL A 47 8.78 5.89 5.91
CA VAL A 47 8.99 7.11 6.71
C VAL A 47 9.11 6.80 8.21
N ASN A 48 8.29 5.91 8.73
CA ASN A 48 8.13 5.67 10.18
C ASN A 48 8.80 4.38 10.66
N GLY A 49 9.21 3.49 9.75
CA GLY A 49 9.68 2.14 10.03
C GLY A 49 8.55 1.11 10.08
N ILE A 50 8.94 -0.16 10.13
CA ILE A 50 8.02 -1.30 10.20
C ILE A 50 7.36 -1.35 11.58
N ASP A 51 6.09 -1.75 11.62
CA ASP A 51 5.34 -1.90 12.87
C ASP A 51 6.03 -2.85 13.85
N LYS A 52 6.07 -2.45 15.13
CA LYS A 52 6.77 -3.20 16.18
C LYS A 52 6.10 -4.54 16.50
N ASP A 53 4.78 -4.63 16.35
CA ASP A 53 4.04 -5.86 16.61
C ASP A 53 4.26 -6.86 15.48
N ASP A 54 4.43 -6.41 14.24
CA ASP A 54 4.81 -7.27 13.11
C ASP A 54 6.24 -7.82 13.30
N LEU A 55 7.18 -6.99 13.77
CA LEU A 55 8.54 -7.42 14.08
C LEU A 55 8.59 -8.41 15.27
N ALA A 56 7.79 -8.17 16.31
CA ALA A 56 7.71 -9.07 17.47
C ALA A 56 7.16 -10.45 17.08
N ARG A 57 6.08 -10.49 16.31
CA ARG A 57 5.52 -11.75 15.78
C ARG A 57 6.52 -12.50 14.91
N ALA A 58 7.25 -11.83 14.04
CA ALA A 58 8.28 -12.46 13.24
C ALA A 58 9.38 -13.10 14.10
N ALA A 59 9.77 -12.45 15.21
CA ALA A 59 10.75 -12.98 16.15
C ALA A 59 10.22 -14.22 16.90
N GLU A 60 8.94 -14.22 17.31
CA GLU A 60 8.29 -15.37 17.95
C GLU A 60 8.21 -16.57 17.00
N ASP A 61 7.81 -16.34 15.74
CA ASP A 61 7.75 -17.37 14.70
C ASP A 61 9.14 -17.98 14.44
N ALA A 62 10.18 -17.15 14.34
CA ALA A 62 11.56 -17.62 14.16
C ALA A 62 12.06 -18.44 15.35
N ALA A 63 11.75 -18.04 16.58
CA ALA A 63 12.08 -18.78 17.78
C ALA A 63 11.36 -20.14 17.85
N SER A 64 10.09 -20.18 17.45
CA SER A 64 9.29 -21.40 17.37
C SER A 64 9.86 -22.39 16.33
N ALA A 65 10.22 -21.92 15.14
CA ALA A 65 10.84 -22.74 14.09
C ALA A 65 12.18 -23.32 14.55
N ALA A 66 13.03 -22.51 15.19
CA ALA A 66 14.32 -22.97 15.73
C ALA A 66 14.15 -24.05 16.81
N SER A 67 13.09 -24.00 17.62
CA SER A 67 12.80 -24.98 18.65
C SER A 67 12.30 -26.35 18.09
N GLN A 68 11.80 -26.37 16.87
CA GLN A 68 11.29 -27.57 16.19
C GLN A 68 12.35 -28.29 15.35
N GLY A 69 13.58 -27.77 15.28
CA GLY A 69 14.70 -28.42 14.59
C GLY A 69 14.61 -28.38 13.07
N ASP A 70 13.83 -27.48 12.51
CA ASP A 70 13.78 -27.25 11.07
C ASP A 70 15.10 -26.63 10.60
N ASN A 71 15.77 -27.37 9.71
CA ASN A 71 17.09 -27.04 9.21
C ASN A 71 17.10 -25.67 8.49
N ALA A 72 18.16 -24.90 8.75
CA ALA A 72 18.43 -23.57 8.16
C ALA A 72 18.52 -23.54 6.62
N GLU A 73 18.41 -24.67 5.93
CA GLU A 73 18.40 -24.76 4.46
C GLU A 73 17.15 -24.15 3.82
N ASN A 74 16.09 -23.86 4.57
CA ASN A 74 14.84 -23.30 4.07
C ASN A 74 14.58 -21.83 4.47
N ALA A 75 15.56 -21.08 4.93
CA ALA A 75 15.40 -19.67 5.28
C ALA A 75 14.94 -18.77 4.10
N ASN A 76 15.04 -19.28 2.86
CA ASN A 76 14.54 -18.63 1.64
C ASN A 76 13.21 -19.20 1.11
N ALA A 77 12.71 -20.31 1.69
CA ALA A 77 11.43 -20.86 1.28
C ALA A 77 10.30 -19.99 1.83
N LEU A 78 9.27 -19.81 0.99
CA LEU A 78 8.03 -19.17 1.41
C LEU A 78 7.35 -19.95 2.50
N PRO A 79 6.89 -19.32 3.57
CA PRO A 79 5.99 -19.99 4.49
C PRO A 79 4.71 -20.38 3.72
N GLU A 80 4.20 -21.56 3.97
CA GLU A 80 2.93 -22.03 3.39
C GLU A 80 1.77 -21.09 3.75
N TYR A 81 1.82 -20.52 4.96
CA TYR A 81 0.83 -19.61 5.50
C TYR A 81 1.50 -18.33 6.02
N ILE A 82 0.79 -17.23 5.89
CA ILE A 82 1.15 -15.93 6.48
C ILE A 82 0.01 -15.42 7.34
N VAL A 83 0.29 -14.45 8.21
CA VAL A 83 -0.75 -13.74 8.96
C VAL A 83 -1.03 -12.41 8.27
N LEU A 84 -2.22 -12.31 7.66
CA LEU A 84 -2.71 -11.09 7.03
C LEU A 84 -3.84 -10.51 7.87
N ASN A 85 -3.63 -9.33 8.46
CA ASN A 85 -4.59 -8.66 9.34
C ASN A 85 -5.11 -9.56 10.48
N GLY A 86 -4.21 -10.33 11.10
CA GLY A 86 -4.55 -11.26 12.18
C GLY A 86 -5.12 -12.61 11.74
N VAL A 87 -5.32 -12.83 10.42
CA VAL A 87 -5.88 -14.07 9.88
C VAL A 87 -4.79 -14.92 9.23
N LYS A 88 -4.59 -16.15 9.70
CA LYS A 88 -3.71 -17.12 9.06
C LYS A 88 -4.28 -17.51 7.70
N THR A 89 -3.56 -17.19 6.64
CA THR A 89 -4.01 -17.35 5.25
C THR A 89 -2.91 -18.04 4.45
N GLU A 90 -3.26 -18.92 3.51
CA GLU A 90 -2.30 -19.49 2.56
C GLU A 90 -1.56 -18.36 1.84
N ALA A 91 -0.23 -18.42 1.77
CA ALA A 91 0.61 -17.30 1.32
C ALA A 91 0.26 -16.80 -0.09
N LYS A 92 0.03 -17.73 -1.03
CA LYS A 92 -0.37 -17.37 -2.41
C LYS A 92 -1.71 -16.66 -2.44
N LYS A 93 -2.69 -17.16 -1.67
CA LYS A 93 -4.03 -16.55 -1.58
C LYS A 93 -3.97 -15.18 -0.90
N ALA A 94 -3.15 -15.03 0.12
CA ALA A 94 -2.94 -13.74 0.78
C ALA A 94 -2.32 -12.71 -0.17
N LEU A 95 -1.28 -13.11 -0.93
CA LEU A 95 -0.69 -12.26 -1.96
C LEU A 95 -1.73 -11.84 -3.01
N ALA A 96 -2.53 -12.79 -3.51
CA ALA A 96 -3.57 -12.50 -4.48
C ALA A 96 -4.64 -11.54 -3.93
N LYS A 97 -4.98 -11.62 -2.64
CA LYS A 97 -5.90 -10.69 -1.99
C LYS A 97 -5.33 -9.27 -1.86
N ILE A 98 -4.03 -9.14 -1.63
CA ILE A 98 -3.35 -7.84 -1.58
C ILE A 98 -3.33 -7.22 -2.99
N VAL A 99 -2.91 -7.98 -4.00
CA VAL A 99 -2.90 -7.55 -5.41
C VAL A 99 -4.31 -7.15 -5.87
N ALA A 100 -5.34 -7.93 -5.54
CA ALA A 100 -6.73 -7.64 -5.90
C ALA A 100 -7.31 -6.39 -5.21
N ALA A 101 -6.67 -5.88 -4.16
CA ALA A 101 -7.03 -4.60 -3.56
C ALA A 101 -6.43 -3.39 -4.31
N ASP A 102 -5.38 -3.60 -5.10
CA ASP A 102 -4.70 -2.55 -5.86
C ASP A 102 -5.11 -2.50 -7.33
N VAL A 103 -5.41 -3.65 -7.94
CA VAL A 103 -5.79 -3.79 -9.36
C VAL A 103 -7.06 -4.62 -9.50
N ASP A 104 -7.81 -4.40 -10.57
CA ASP A 104 -9.03 -5.13 -10.90
C ASP A 104 -8.85 -6.02 -12.15
N ASP A 105 -9.91 -6.74 -12.52
CA ASP A 105 -9.92 -7.68 -13.63
C ASP A 105 -9.67 -7.08 -15.02
N SER A 106 -9.74 -5.76 -15.16
CA SER A 106 -9.47 -5.07 -16.43
C SER A 106 -7.98 -4.94 -16.72
N TYR A 107 -7.14 -5.19 -15.71
CA TYR A 107 -5.69 -5.15 -15.87
C TYR A 107 -5.18 -6.33 -16.70
N ASN A 108 -4.21 -6.05 -17.56
CA ASN A 108 -3.50 -7.07 -18.33
C ASN A 108 -2.70 -8.00 -17.40
N SER A 109 -2.69 -9.31 -17.72
CA SER A 109 -2.01 -10.33 -16.91
C SER A 109 -0.55 -9.99 -16.60
N GLU A 110 0.20 -9.43 -17.56
CA GLU A 110 1.59 -9.04 -17.33
C GLU A 110 1.75 -7.88 -16.33
N ALA A 111 0.76 -6.98 -16.26
CA ALA A 111 0.75 -5.92 -15.25
C ALA A 111 0.41 -6.49 -13.86
N ILE A 112 -0.55 -7.41 -13.78
CA ILE A 112 -0.90 -8.11 -12.53
C ILE A 112 0.31 -8.91 -12.02
N LYS A 113 1.04 -9.60 -12.91
CA LYS A 113 2.28 -10.32 -12.55
C LYS A 113 3.36 -9.37 -12.02
N ALA A 114 3.56 -8.23 -12.68
CA ALA A 114 4.52 -7.23 -12.22
C ALA A 114 4.18 -6.71 -10.83
N ASP A 115 2.90 -6.43 -10.55
CA ASP A 115 2.45 -6.02 -9.24
C ASP A 115 2.59 -7.14 -8.20
N ALA A 116 2.23 -8.37 -8.55
CA ALA A 116 2.40 -9.53 -7.67
C ALA A 116 3.87 -9.74 -7.25
N VAL A 117 4.80 -9.63 -8.18
CA VAL A 117 6.24 -9.71 -7.89
C VAL A 117 6.70 -8.54 -7.01
N ALA A 118 6.22 -7.31 -7.28
CA ALA A 118 6.56 -6.15 -6.48
C ALA A 118 6.03 -6.28 -5.04
N VAL A 119 4.76 -6.67 -4.86
CA VAL A 119 4.15 -6.91 -3.53
C VAL A 119 4.89 -8.01 -2.80
N TYR A 120 5.15 -9.14 -3.46
CA TYR A 120 5.89 -10.26 -2.88
C TYR A 120 7.30 -9.84 -2.43
N THR A 121 8.01 -9.09 -3.28
CA THR A 121 9.32 -8.53 -2.96
C THR A 121 9.27 -7.64 -1.73
N TYR A 122 8.28 -6.77 -1.64
CA TYR A 122 8.09 -5.89 -0.51
C TYR A 122 7.84 -6.67 0.80
N LEU A 123 7.01 -7.71 0.76
CA LEU A 123 6.78 -8.56 1.92
C LEU A 123 8.08 -9.27 2.38
N LYS A 124 8.94 -9.69 1.44
CA LYS A 124 10.30 -10.20 1.75
C LYS A 124 11.19 -9.11 2.34
N TYR A 125 11.19 -7.93 1.74
CA TYR A 125 11.98 -6.76 2.19
C TYR A 125 11.69 -6.41 3.65
N ARG A 126 10.43 -6.46 4.08
CA ARG A 126 10.03 -6.21 5.47
C ARG A 126 10.67 -7.18 6.47
N ASN A 127 11.03 -8.37 6.05
CA ASN A 127 11.64 -9.41 6.89
C ASN A 127 10.81 -9.76 8.15
N THR A 128 9.49 -9.85 8.00
CA THR A 128 8.52 -10.13 9.07
C THR A 128 7.81 -11.47 8.87
N ASN A 129 8.49 -12.48 8.28
CA ASN A 129 7.90 -13.75 7.86
C ASN A 129 6.58 -13.56 7.08
N PHE A 130 6.51 -12.50 6.26
CA PHE A 130 5.31 -12.08 5.52
C PHE A 130 4.10 -11.72 6.39
N ASN A 131 4.25 -11.61 7.71
CA ASN A 131 3.17 -11.14 8.57
C ASN A 131 2.95 -9.65 8.37
N VAL A 132 1.70 -9.26 8.21
CA VAL A 132 1.31 -7.87 7.95
C VAL A 132 -0.06 -7.55 8.55
N SER A 133 -0.14 -6.42 9.23
CA SER A 133 -1.37 -5.89 9.82
C SER A 133 -1.67 -4.49 9.29
N GLY A 134 -2.95 -4.14 9.17
CA GLY A 134 -3.37 -2.80 8.73
C GLY A 134 -3.28 -2.57 7.21
N LEU A 135 -3.14 -3.63 6.40
CA LEU A 135 -3.08 -3.56 4.94
C LEU A 135 -4.44 -3.93 4.32
N ASN A 136 -4.92 -3.15 3.34
CA ASN A 136 -6.07 -3.52 2.55
C ASN A 136 -5.83 -4.86 1.83
N ALA A 137 -6.87 -5.70 1.84
CA ALA A 137 -6.90 -6.96 1.12
C ALA A 137 -8.33 -7.21 0.63
N ALA A 138 -8.49 -7.62 -0.61
CA ALA A 138 -9.79 -7.92 -1.18
C ALA A 138 -10.43 -9.13 -0.49
N GLU A 139 -11.73 -9.12 -0.30
CA GLU A 139 -12.46 -10.28 0.23
C GLU A 139 -12.46 -11.44 -0.75
N THR A 140 -12.68 -11.13 -2.03
CA THR A 140 -12.70 -12.07 -3.15
C THR A 140 -11.60 -11.77 -4.13
N VAL A 141 -11.10 -12.79 -4.80
CA VAL A 141 -10.07 -12.69 -5.85
C VAL A 141 -10.61 -13.38 -7.09
N SER A 142 -10.48 -12.75 -8.24
CA SER A 142 -10.87 -13.33 -9.51
C SER A 142 -9.86 -14.39 -9.98
N ASP A 143 -10.32 -15.28 -10.88
CA ASP A 143 -9.45 -16.29 -11.48
C ASP A 143 -8.30 -15.66 -12.28
N ASN A 144 -8.52 -14.53 -12.94
CA ASN A 144 -7.49 -13.80 -13.68
C ASN A 144 -6.33 -13.37 -12.76
N ILE A 145 -6.66 -12.73 -11.65
CA ILE A 145 -5.64 -12.29 -10.66
C ILE A 145 -4.97 -13.50 -10.01
N LEU A 146 -5.75 -14.51 -9.59
CA LEU A 146 -5.20 -15.70 -8.94
C LEU A 146 -4.25 -16.48 -9.86
N ASN A 147 -4.57 -16.61 -11.15
CA ASN A 147 -3.72 -17.25 -12.15
C ASN A 147 -2.43 -16.46 -12.36
N ALA A 148 -2.53 -15.14 -12.60
CA ALA A 148 -1.36 -14.29 -12.79
C ALA A 148 -0.40 -14.33 -11.58
N VAL A 149 -0.94 -14.22 -10.36
CA VAL A 149 -0.16 -14.36 -9.12
C VAL A 149 0.49 -15.75 -9.03
N SER A 150 -0.24 -16.81 -9.40
CA SER A 150 0.27 -18.18 -9.31
C SER A 150 1.43 -18.45 -10.25
N GLU A 151 1.46 -17.82 -11.42
CA GLU A 151 2.51 -17.99 -12.42
C GLU A 151 3.87 -17.40 -11.96
N VAL A 152 3.86 -16.35 -11.15
CA VAL A 152 5.07 -15.66 -10.70
C VAL A 152 5.32 -15.82 -9.19
N PHE A 153 4.57 -16.70 -8.53
CA PHE A 153 4.67 -16.89 -7.10
C PHE A 153 6.04 -17.41 -6.69
N GLY A 154 6.76 -16.64 -5.90
CA GLY A 154 8.13 -16.95 -5.48
C GLY A 154 9.18 -16.09 -6.14
N GLU A 155 8.87 -15.44 -7.25
CA GLU A 155 9.78 -14.49 -7.89
C GLU A 155 9.83 -13.15 -7.15
N TYR A 156 11.00 -12.56 -7.07
CA TYR A 156 11.18 -11.27 -6.39
C TYR A 156 12.32 -10.45 -6.96
N VAL A 157 12.23 -9.14 -6.77
CA VAL A 157 13.22 -8.17 -7.24
C VAL A 157 14.37 -8.08 -6.24
N VAL A 158 15.61 -8.16 -6.74
CA VAL A 158 16.83 -8.16 -5.94
C VAL A 158 17.70 -6.94 -6.28
N TYR A 159 18.20 -6.28 -5.26
CA TYR A 159 19.24 -5.27 -5.37
C TYR A 159 20.41 -5.61 -4.43
N ASN A 160 21.63 -5.73 -4.97
CA ASN A 160 22.83 -6.11 -4.22
C ASN A 160 22.64 -7.39 -3.37
N GLY A 161 21.96 -8.40 -3.91
CA GLY A 161 21.75 -9.69 -3.26
C GLY A 161 20.68 -9.71 -2.17
N GLN A 162 19.96 -8.63 -1.97
CA GLN A 162 18.87 -8.52 -0.99
C GLN A 162 17.54 -8.18 -1.68
N PRO A 163 16.38 -8.57 -1.09
CA PRO A 163 15.09 -8.11 -1.59
C PRO A 163 15.04 -6.58 -1.65
N ALA A 164 14.59 -6.06 -2.78
CA ALA A 164 14.47 -4.62 -2.99
C ALA A 164 13.24 -4.04 -2.29
N PHE A 165 13.27 -2.77 -1.90
CA PHE A 165 12.06 -2.02 -1.58
C PHE A 165 11.35 -1.66 -2.88
N THR A 166 10.17 -2.18 -3.12
CA THR A 166 9.44 -2.12 -4.40
C THR A 166 8.08 -1.43 -4.28
N PRO A 167 8.05 -0.12 -3.99
CA PRO A 167 6.79 0.61 -3.84
C PRO A 167 6.02 0.69 -5.15
N THR A 168 4.70 0.53 -5.06
CA THR A 168 3.75 0.69 -6.16
C THR A 168 2.73 1.77 -5.83
N PHE A 169 2.16 2.39 -6.85
CA PHE A 169 1.12 3.41 -6.70
C PHE A 169 0.24 3.47 -7.94
N LYS A 170 -0.94 4.06 -7.81
CA LYS A 170 -1.99 3.94 -8.83
C LYS A 170 -1.64 4.58 -10.17
N LEU A 171 -1.19 5.84 -10.19
CA LEU A 171 -1.05 6.64 -11.42
C LEU A 171 0.02 7.72 -11.28
N SER A 172 1.01 7.74 -12.16
CA SER A 172 2.02 8.80 -12.15
C SER A 172 1.53 10.10 -12.81
N ALA A 173 2.23 11.16 -12.52
CA ALA A 173 2.00 12.44 -13.18
C ALA A 173 2.62 12.53 -14.61
N GLY A 174 2.89 11.38 -15.24
CA GLY A 174 3.58 11.24 -16.52
C GLY A 174 5.07 10.93 -16.39
N LYS A 175 5.59 11.03 -15.15
CA LYS A 175 6.88 10.53 -14.68
C LYS A 175 6.72 10.12 -13.22
N THR A 176 7.51 9.15 -12.78
CA THR A 176 7.67 8.88 -11.35
C THR A 176 8.61 9.90 -10.72
N THR A 177 8.73 9.88 -9.40
CA THR A 177 9.73 10.68 -8.68
C THR A 177 10.72 9.79 -7.93
N SER A 178 11.81 10.35 -7.45
CA SER A 178 12.78 9.62 -6.64
C SER A 178 12.35 9.52 -5.18
N ALA A 179 12.82 8.49 -4.49
CA ALA A 179 12.42 8.19 -3.11
C ALA A 179 12.83 9.29 -2.11
N ASP A 180 13.94 9.96 -2.34
CA ASP A 180 14.43 11.07 -1.50
C ASP A 180 13.46 12.25 -1.47
N VAL A 181 12.75 12.55 -2.56
CA VAL A 181 11.76 13.63 -2.65
C VAL A 181 10.56 13.38 -1.72
N VAL A 182 10.10 12.13 -1.64
CA VAL A 182 8.85 11.79 -0.94
C VAL A 182 9.09 11.16 0.42
N PHE A 183 10.08 10.26 0.52
CA PHE A 183 10.34 9.50 1.75
C PHE A 183 11.49 10.08 2.58
N GLY A 184 12.27 11.00 2.01
CA GLY A 184 13.49 11.52 2.66
C GLY A 184 14.65 10.52 2.69
N ASN A 185 14.49 9.33 2.10
CA ASN A 185 15.49 8.26 2.03
C ASN A 185 15.85 7.98 0.58
N SER A 186 17.14 7.70 0.29
CA SER A 186 17.61 7.43 -1.06
C SER A 186 17.73 5.93 -1.29
N PHE A 187 17.13 5.47 -2.41
CA PHE A 187 17.33 4.14 -2.96
C PHE A 187 17.89 4.27 -4.37
N PRO A 188 19.06 3.69 -4.68
CA PRO A 188 19.74 3.93 -5.97
C PRO A 188 18.91 3.56 -7.20
N TYR A 189 17.94 2.66 -7.06
CA TYR A 189 17.06 2.18 -8.12
C TYR A 189 15.66 2.81 -8.10
N LEU A 190 15.30 3.60 -7.08
CA LEU A 190 14.03 4.35 -7.03
C LEU A 190 14.24 5.79 -7.51
N LYS A 191 14.42 5.90 -8.81
CA LYS A 191 14.68 7.17 -9.52
C LYS A 191 13.46 7.57 -10.34
N THR A 192 13.50 8.80 -10.85
CA THR A 192 12.52 9.28 -11.82
C THR A 192 12.56 8.41 -13.09
N VAL A 193 11.40 7.86 -13.46
CA VAL A 193 11.18 7.04 -14.65
C VAL A 193 10.06 7.67 -15.49
N ASP A 194 10.25 7.71 -16.82
CA ASP A 194 9.22 8.20 -17.73
C ASP A 194 8.04 7.23 -17.78
N SER A 195 6.84 7.77 -17.61
CA SER A 195 5.56 7.05 -17.68
C SER A 195 4.51 7.93 -18.39
N ALA A 196 4.89 8.46 -19.56
CA ALA A 196 4.12 9.47 -20.28
C ALA A 196 2.70 9.02 -20.66
N SER A 197 2.47 7.72 -20.82
CA SER A 197 1.16 7.13 -21.08
C SER A 197 0.13 7.44 -19.99
N ASP A 198 0.58 7.62 -18.75
CA ASP A 198 -0.29 7.90 -17.59
C ASP A 198 -1.08 9.20 -17.74
N LYS A 199 -0.57 10.14 -18.55
CA LYS A 199 -1.28 11.40 -18.85
C LYS A 199 -2.61 11.21 -19.57
N ASN A 200 -2.82 10.06 -20.17
CA ASN A 200 -4.05 9.71 -20.88
C ASN A 200 -5.01 8.86 -20.05
N ALA A 201 -4.64 8.51 -18.82
CA ALA A 201 -5.48 7.71 -17.95
C ALA A 201 -6.59 8.53 -17.29
N ASP A 202 -7.71 7.88 -17.03
CA ASP A 202 -8.81 8.49 -16.28
C ASP A 202 -8.34 8.91 -14.88
N GLY A 203 -8.78 10.08 -14.45
CA GLY A 203 -8.37 10.64 -13.16
C GLY A 203 -6.95 11.22 -13.12
N TYR A 204 -6.28 11.36 -14.28
CA TYR A 204 -4.93 11.96 -14.35
C TYR A 204 -4.86 13.36 -13.72
N LYS A 205 -5.90 14.17 -13.87
CA LYS A 205 -5.95 15.52 -13.33
C LYS A 205 -7.14 15.67 -12.40
N THR A 206 -6.89 16.16 -11.19
CA THR A 206 -7.92 16.50 -10.20
C THR A 206 -7.77 17.94 -9.79
N GLU A 207 -8.87 18.69 -9.74
CA GLU A 207 -8.90 20.07 -9.30
C GLU A 207 -9.90 20.24 -8.16
N ILE A 208 -9.45 20.90 -7.09
CA ILE A 208 -10.33 21.34 -6.00
C ILE A 208 -10.23 22.84 -5.84
N THR A 209 -11.29 23.46 -5.36
CA THR A 209 -11.34 24.87 -5.01
C THR A 209 -11.77 24.99 -3.56
N LEU A 210 -11.02 25.76 -2.79
CA LEU A 210 -11.29 26.09 -1.39
C LEU A 210 -11.37 27.59 -1.23
N THR A 211 -12.33 28.08 -0.49
CA THR A 211 -12.32 29.47 -0.03
C THR A 211 -11.16 29.71 0.94
N SER A 212 -10.73 30.95 1.11
CA SER A 212 -9.73 31.32 2.14
C SER A 212 -10.17 30.91 3.54
N GLY A 213 -11.47 30.95 3.83
CA GLY A 213 -12.03 30.51 5.11
C GLY A 213 -11.85 29.00 5.32
N GLU A 214 -12.22 28.17 4.33
CA GLU A 214 -12.06 26.70 4.39
C GLU A 214 -10.59 26.29 4.53
N LEU A 215 -9.69 26.93 3.77
CA LEU A 215 -8.26 26.65 3.90
C LEU A 215 -7.74 26.99 5.30
N LYS A 216 -8.20 28.11 5.86
CA LYS A 216 -7.81 28.53 7.22
C LYS A 216 -8.31 27.56 8.29
N GLU A 217 -9.53 27.04 8.14
CA GLU A 217 -10.08 26.01 9.05
C GLU A 217 -9.25 24.73 8.98
N LEU A 218 -8.93 24.23 7.79
CA LEU A 218 -8.08 23.07 7.57
C LEU A 218 -6.67 23.27 8.17
N ALA A 219 -6.06 24.42 7.93
CA ALA A 219 -4.74 24.75 8.46
C ALA A 219 -4.74 24.79 9.99
N ASN A 220 -5.75 25.43 10.62
CA ASN A 220 -5.88 25.47 12.09
C ASN A 220 -6.13 24.09 12.69
N LYS A 221 -6.91 23.23 12.02
CA LYS A 221 -7.15 21.84 12.44
C LYS A 221 -5.88 21.01 12.37
N PHE A 222 -5.11 21.18 11.29
CA PHE A 222 -3.82 20.49 11.11
C PHE A 222 -2.79 20.94 12.16
N ASP A 223 -2.65 22.26 12.35
CA ASP A 223 -1.71 22.84 13.31
C ASP A 223 -2.12 24.26 13.70
N SER A 224 -2.60 24.43 14.92
CA SER A 224 -3.06 25.72 15.44
C SER A 224 -1.99 26.80 15.51
N SER A 225 -0.70 26.45 15.37
CA SER A 225 0.41 27.41 15.31
C SER A 225 0.57 28.06 13.94
N ILE A 226 -0.11 27.55 12.87
CA ILE A 226 -0.07 28.14 11.55
C ILE A 226 -0.89 29.44 11.56
N ASN A 227 -0.22 30.55 11.26
CA ASN A 227 -0.85 31.86 11.24
C ASN A 227 -1.13 32.31 9.81
N LEU A 228 -2.37 32.12 9.34
CA LEU A 228 -2.86 32.65 8.07
C LEU A 228 -3.43 34.04 8.25
N SER A 229 -2.54 35.04 8.29
CA SER A 229 -2.86 36.47 8.40
C SER A 229 -2.35 37.23 7.16
N GLY A 230 -2.76 38.48 7.01
CA GLY A 230 -2.38 39.30 5.86
C GLY A 230 -3.09 38.88 4.57
N SER A 231 -2.43 39.04 3.42
CA SER A 231 -3.00 38.74 2.12
C SER A 231 -3.06 37.25 1.85
N ALA A 232 -4.23 36.71 1.53
CA ALA A 232 -4.43 35.28 1.30
C ALA A 232 -3.55 34.73 0.16
N LYS A 233 -3.21 35.53 -0.85
CA LYS A 233 -2.29 35.14 -1.93
C LYS A 233 -0.92 34.64 -1.46
N ASP A 234 -0.50 35.04 -0.24
CA ASP A 234 0.81 34.73 0.32
C ASP A 234 0.75 33.57 1.33
N TRP A 235 -0.44 32.99 1.59
CA TRP A 235 -0.62 31.98 2.62
C TRP A 235 -0.03 30.62 2.27
N VAL A 236 -0.07 30.22 0.99
CA VAL A 236 0.43 28.93 0.53
C VAL A 236 1.37 29.09 -0.65
N LYS A 237 2.56 28.54 -0.53
CA LYS A 237 3.57 28.55 -1.58
C LYS A 237 4.32 27.23 -1.64
N VAL A 238 4.29 26.55 -2.78
CA VAL A 238 5.19 25.41 -3.04
C VAL A 238 6.61 25.98 -3.13
N THR A 239 7.50 25.54 -2.22
CA THR A 239 8.88 26.03 -2.11
C THR A 239 9.88 25.13 -2.77
N LYS A 240 9.62 23.81 -2.81
CA LYS A 240 10.47 22.83 -3.47
C LYS A 240 9.67 21.71 -4.10
N HIS A 241 10.02 21.31 -5.31
CA HIS A 241 9.47 20.19 -6.06
C HIS A 241 10.54 19.61 -7.01
N ASP A 242 10.35 18.38 -7.51
CA ASP A 242 11.31 17.70 -8.39
C ASP A 242 11.34 18.22 -9.83
N GLY A 243 10.39 19.08 -10.22
CA GLY A 243 10.34 19.66 -11.56
C GLY A 243 9.91 18.70 -12.68
N ALA A 244 9.40 17.54 -12.35
CA ALA A 244 9.23 16.41 -13.27
C ALA A 244 8.25 16.67 -14.43
N ILE A 245 7.31 17.62 -14.35
CA ILE A 245 6.19 17.67 -15.31
C ILE A 245 6.29 18.79 -16.34
N SER A 246 6.52 19.97 -15.97
CA SER A 246 6.81 21.18 -16.78
C SER A 246 6.62 22.45 -15.94
N THR A 247 7.32 23.54 -16.29
CA THR A 247 7.06 24.91 -15.83
C THR A 247 6.48 25.08 -14.42
N GLY A 248 7.19 24.57 -13.39
CA GLY A 248 6.82 24.85 -12.00
C GLY A 248 5.88 23.85 -11.34
N VAL A 249 5.59 22.71 -11.97
CA VAL A 249 4.79 21.62 -11.38
C VAL A 249 5.58 20.32 -11.35
N GLY A 250 5.65 19.70 -10.19
CA GLY A 250 6.32 18.43 -9.94
C GLY A 250 5.79 17.81 -8.66
N TYR A 251 6.37 16.68 -8.26
CA TYR A 251 6.11 16.12 -6.94
C TYR A 251 6.68 17.07 -5.89
N VAL A 252 5.83 17.47 -4.97
CA VAL A 252 6.14 18.53 -4.01
C VAL A 252 6.88 17.96 -2.83
N GLU A 253 8.09 18.46 -2.61
CA GLU A 253 8.90 18.14 -1.43
C GLU A 253 8.47 19.02 -0.24
N THR A 254 8.40 20.35 -0.43
CA THR A 254 8.04 21.29 0.63
C THR A 254 7.03 22.35 0.18
N VAL A 255 6.15 22.70 1.10
CA VAL A 255 5.15 23.78 1.00
C VAL A 255 5.30 24.68 2.20
N ASN A 256 5.36 25.98 1.97
CA ASN A 256 5.22 26.98 3.02
C ASN A 256 3.73 27.31 3.19
N VAL A 257 3.22 27.17 4.42
CA VAL A 257 1.83 27.51 4.79
C VAL A 257 1.88 28.49 5.97
N GLY A 258 1.53 29.74 5.74
CA GLY A 258 1.53 30.77 6.78
C GLY A 258 2.89 30.97 7.47
N GLY A 259 3.99 30.81 6.72
CA GLY A 259 5.36 30.91 7.25
C GLY A 259 5.95 29.59 7.79
N LYS A 260 5.15 28.52 7.87
CA LYS A 260 5.61 27.20 8.30
C LYS A 260 5.86 26.28 7.11
N GLU A 261 7.05 25.69 7.01
CA GLU A 261 7.34 24.67 6.01
C GLU A 261 6.85 23.29 6.47
N ILE A 262 6.12 22.59 5.58
CA ILE A 262 5.65 21.23 5.75
C ILE A 262 5.95 20.43 4.49
N SER A 263 6.01 19.11 4.58
CA SER A 263 6.20 18.26 3.39
C SER A 263 4.96 18.27 2.49
N GLY A 264 5.16 18.00 1.19
CA GLY A 264 4.05 17.83 0.23
C GLY A 264 3.05 16.77 0.68
N TYR A 265 3.52 15.69 1.30
CA TYR A 265 2.67 14.69 1.94
C TYR A 265 1.77 15.29 3.04
N LYS A 266 2.37 15.99 4.01
CA LYS A 266 1.59 16.60 5.11
C LYS A 266 0.57 17.58 4.58
N PHE A 267 0.91 18.34 3.54
CA PHE A 267 -0.05 19.22 2.90
C PHE A 267 -1.20 18.46 2.26
N ALA A 268 -0.92 17.44 1.43
CA ALA A 268 -1.94 16.71 0.68
C ALA A 268 -2.80 15.81 1.58
N CYS A 269 -2.18 15.04 2.48
CA CYS A 269 -2.87 14.01 3.24
C CYS A 269 -3.38 14.47 4.60
N GLU A 270 -2.62 15.30 5.31
CA GLU A 270 -3.00 15.71 6.65
C GLU A 270 -3.74 17.06 6.63
N LEU A 271 -3.15 18.11 6.04
CA LEU A 271 -3.79 19.44 6.01
C LEU A 271 -5.02 19.44 5.11
N LEU A 272 -4.92 18.91 3.89
CA LEU A 272 -6.06 18.82 2.95
C LEU A 272 -6.94 17.59 3.17
N GLU A 273 -6.68 16.76 4.19
CA GLU A 273 -7.48 15.57 4.52
C GLU A 273 -7.69 14.64 3.31
N ASN A 274 -6.65 14.41 2.50
CA ASN A 274 -6.70 13.61 1.26
C ASN A 274 -7.68 14.12 0.19
N LYS A 275 -8.02 15.42 0.17
CA LYS A 275 -8.89 16.01 -0.86
C LYS A 275 -8.25 16.00 -2.26
N ILE A 276 -6.93 15.85 -2.35
CA ILE A 276 -6.19 15.64 -3.61
C ILE A 276 -5.51 14.27 -3.59
N PRO A 277 -5.53 13.52 -4.72
CA PRO A 277 -5.05 12.14 -4.74
C PRO A 277 -3.55 11.98 -4.94
N SER A 278 -2.80 13.05 -5.23
CA SER A 278 -1.38 12.99 -5.60
C SER A 278 -0.55 14.06 -4.90
N TYR A 279 0.73 13.76 -4.67
CA TYR A 279 1.72 14.73 -4.17
C TYR A 279 2.35 15.57 -5.29
N CYS A 280 1.98 15.30 -6.53
CA CYS A 280 2.29 16.17 -7.66
C CYS A 280 1.15 17.19 -7.83
N PHE A 281 1.35 18.40 -7.32
CA PHE A 281 0.30 19.42 -7.34
C PHE A 281 0.85 20.84 -7.50
N ALA A 282 -0.04 21.75 -7.88
CA ALA A 282 0.17 23.20 -7.87
C ALA A 282 -0.94 23.89 -7.10
N VAL A 283 -0.63 25.01 -6.48
CA VAL A 283 -1.58 25.88 -5.77
C VAL A 283 -1.61 27.24 -6.43
N SER A 284 -2.78 27.76 -6.70
CA SER A 284 -3.00 29.12 -7.18
C SER A 284 -4.11 29.81 -6.40
N TYR A 285 -4.00 31.13 -6.22
CA TYR A 285 -5.01 31.93 -5.55
C TYR A 285 -5.67 32.90 -6.52
N THR A 286 -6.98 33.06 -6.41
CA THR A 286 -7.80 33.96 -7.20
C THR A 286 -8.46 34.98 -6.28
N SER A 287 -8.04 36.24 -6.39
CA SER A 287 -8.52 37.33 -5.51
C SER A 287 -9.99 37.70 -5.72
N SER A 288 -10.50 37.63 -6.96
CA SER A 288 -11.90 37.96 -7.27
C SER A 288 -12.93 37.07 -6.60
N GLY A 289 -12.53 35.80 -6.27
CA GLY A 289 -13.40 34.86 -5.59
C GLY A 289 -12.91 34.50 -4.17
N ASP A 290 -11.80 35.09 -3.73
CA ASP A 290 -11.14 34.74 -2.49
C ASP A 290 -10.94 33.22 -2.32
N THR A 291 -10.42 32.57 -3.38
CA THR A 291 -10.33 31.11 -3.48
C THR A 291 -8.94 30.63 -3.84
N PHE A 292 -8.60 29.47 -3.27
CA PHE A 292 -7.44 28.65 -3.65
C PHE A 292 -7.89 27.55 -4.59
N LYS A 293 -7.28 27.47 -5.76
CA LYS A 293 -7.41 26.35 -6.67
C LYS A 293 -6.17 25.46 -6.53
N ILE A 294 -6.37 24.19 -6.20
CA ILE A 294 -5.33 23.18 -6.10
C ILE A 294 -5.55 22.18 -7.22
N THR A 295 -4.54 22.04 -8.07
CA THR A 295 -4.55 21.11 -9.19
C THR A 295 -3.52 20.04 -8.93
N SER A 296 -3.93 18.76 -8.86
CA SER A 296 -3.03 17.63 -8.72
C SER A 296 -3.03 16.73 -9.96
N TYR A 297 -1.92 16.04 -10.18
CA TYR A 297 -1.68 15.19 -11.34
C TYR A 297 -1.26 13.78 -10.88
N GLY A 298 -1.92 12.75 -11.42
CA GLY A 298 -1.74 11.37 -11.00
C GLY A 298 -2.48 11.03 -9.71
N SER A 299 -2.16 9.87 -9.13
CA SER A 299 -2.72 9.36 -7.89
C SER A 299 -1.68 8.53 -7.15
N GLY A 300 -1.42 8.87 -5.90
CA GLY A 300 -0.39 8.29 -5.04
C GLY A 300 0.86 9.15 -4.91
N PHE A 301 1.88 8.59 -4.30
CA PHE A 301 3.10 9.30 -3.93
C PHE A 301 4.15 9.42 -5.05
N GLY A 302 4.00 8.65 -6.13
CA GLY A 302 4.83 8.80 -7.34
C GLY A 302 6.15 8.05 -7.35
N VAL A 303 6.53 7.28 -6.32
CA VAL A 303 7.80 6.53 -6.24
C VAL A 303 7.61 5.08 -6.63
N GLY A 304 8.49 4.52 -7.46
CA GLY A 304 8.47 3.13 -7.90
C GLY A 304 7.52 2.89 -9.09
N MET A 305 6.73 1.83 -9.07
CA MET A 305 5.92 1.41 -10.22
C MET A 305 4.54 2.07 -10.24
N SER A 306 4.22 2.76 -11.33
CA SER A 306 2.86 3.18 -11.66
C SER A 306 2.07 1.97 -12.17
N LEU A 307 0.98 1.60 -11.49
CA LEU A 307 0.13 0.48 -11.90
C LEU A 307 -0.57 0.75 -13.25
N ALA A 308 -1.03 1.97 -13.47
CA ALA A 308 -1.60 2.37 -14.76
C ALA A 308 -0.56 2.32 -15.89
N GLY A 309 0.66 2.80 -15.62
CA GLY A 309 1.78 2.73 -16.58
C GLY A 309 2.21 1.30 -16.87
N ALA A 310 2.26 0.43 -15.85
CA ALA A 310 2.50 -0.99 -16.00
C ALA A 310 1.44 -1.66 -16.88
N ASN A 311 0.16 -1.34 -16.65
CA ASN A 311 -0.94 -1.87 -17.43
C ASN A 311 -0.89 -1.44 -18.90
N LYS A 312 -0.53 -0.17 -19.17
CA LYS A 312 -0.32 0.30 -20.55
C LYS A 312 0.85 -0.39 -21.23
N MET A 313 1.98 -0.58 -20.53
CA MET A 313 3.13 -1.32 -21.06
C MET A 313 2.76 -2.77 -21.40
N ALA A 314 2.02 -3.45 -20.51
CA ALA A 314 1.53 -4.80 -20.74
C ALA A 314 0.60 -4.86 -21.96
N ALA A 315 -0.31 -3.90 -22.11
CA ALA A 315 -1.18 -3.80 -23.29
C ALA A 315 -0.39 -3.55 -24.58
N ASP A 316 0.77 -2.90 -24.50
CA ASP A 316 1.68 -2.68 -25.63
C ASP A 316 2.64 -3.88 -25.86
N GLY A 317 2.47 -5.00 -25.15
CA GLY A 317 3.22 -6.24 -25.33
C GLY A 317 4.46 -6.40 -24.46
N SER A 318 4.68 -5.55 -23.45
CA SER A 318 5.77 -5.73 -22.48
C SER A 318 5.44 -6.87 -21.52
N THR A 319 6.45 -7.68 -21.19
CA THR A 319 6.37 -8.70 -20.13
C THR A 319 6.49 -8.06 -18.76
N TYR A 320 6.02 -8.76 -17.71
CA TYR A 320 6.18 -8.30 -16.32
C TYR A 320 7.65 -8.03 -15.95
N ALA A 321 8.58 -8.85 -16.44
CA ALA A 321 10.00 -8.65 -16.21
C ALA A 321 10.53 -7.32 -16.84
N GLN A 322 10.05 -6.97 -18.03
CA GLN A 322 10.37 -5.70 -18.67
C GLN A 322 9.76 -4.50 -17.95
N ILE A 323 8.54 -4.66 -17.43
CA ILE A 323 7.86 -3.65 -16.61
C ILE A 323 8.66 -3.39 -15.32
N LEU A 324 9.01 -4.44 -14.58
CA LEU A 324 9.82 -4.33 -13.36
C LEU A 324 11.18 -3.70 -13.62
N ALA A 325 11.89 -4.13 -14.68
CA ALA A 325 13.18 -3.56 -15.06
C ALA A 325 13.12 -2.06 -15.39
N LYS A 326 11.99 -1.59 -15.93
CA LYS A 326 11.78 -0.17 -16.21
C LYS A 326 11.59 0.63 -14.93
N TYR A 327 10.72 0.18 -14.02
CA TYR A 327 10.38 0.95 -12.82
C TYR A 327 11.37 0.79 -11.67
N TYR A 328 12.19 -0.27 -11.69
CA TYR A 328 13.25 -0.55 -10.71
C TYR A 328 14.59 -0.77 -11.43
N PRO A 329 15.13 0.28 -12.12
CA PRO A 329 16.34 0.14 -12.93
C PRO A 329 17.57 -0.26 -12.10
N GLY A 330 18.34 -1.22 -12.61
CA GLY A 330 19.55 -1.72 -11.94
C GLY A 330 19.28 -2.80 -10.89
N THR A 331 18.06 -3.31 -10.80
CA THR A 331 17.69 -4.50 -10.03
C THR A 331 17.68 -5.73 -10.94
N ASN A 332 17.59 -6.91 -10.35
CA ASN A 332 17.42 -8.19 -11.04
C ASN A 332 16.18 -8.93 -10.52
N LEU A 333 15.63 -9.80 -11.34
CA LEU A 333 14.59 -10.74 -10.95
C LEU A 333 15.26 -12.05 -10.51
N SER A 334 14.78 -12.62 -9.38
CA SER A 334 15.28 -13.87 -8.81
C SER A 334 14.15 -14.88 -8.67
#